data_f7d8953d6bff56d28b7d1eb2e7a0a11a
#
_entry.id   f7d8953d6bff56d28b7d1eb2e7a0a11a
#
_cell.length_a   1.000
_cell.length_b   1.000
_cell.length_c   1.000
_cell.angle_alpha   90.00
_cell.angle_beta   90.00
_cell.angle_gamma   90.00
#
_symmetry.space_group_name_H-M   'P 1'
#
loop_
_entity.id
_entity.type
_entity.pdbx_description
1 polymer ?
#
loop_
_entity_poly.entity_id
_entity_poly.type
_entity_poly.pdbx_seq_one_letter_code
_entity_poly.pdbx_strand_id
1 'polypeptide(L)'
;MAEDAERPRGDMPAVINSDTDLRAWCARLGSGSGPIAVDAERASGYRYSQRAYLIQVKREGAGTLLIDPIGIADFTPLAQAMSDAEWIIHAATQDLPCLAEIGLVPESVFDTELAGRLLGRERVGLAPLVESELGVHLEKGHGAADWSKRPLDPALIRYAALDVEYLLELRDVLASELRAAGKSHIADQEFHKLLGFRPKEPGPDPWRRTSGLHKARKPRQLAVVRELWNARDELARTTDTAPGRILPDSALVAAAQSHATTPQELLDSDGFHGRGAAKHLPLWWAAVRKGRDLPHSELPVASPPSGGLPPPRAWEERNPDAHARLIATRDLLARLSEEHAIPVENLMTPELVRSVCWEGPADPAAAFRSGGAREWQVELVAPALALAWADTDAEAR
;
A
#
# COMPACT_ATOMS: atom_id res chain seq x y z
N MET A 1 -3.00 21.49 -28.36
CA MET A 1 -2.67 22.29 -27.18
C MET A 1 -2.28 21.29 -26.08
N ALA A 2 -1.01 20.88 -26.12
CA ALA A 2 -0.43 19.89 -25.19
C ALA A 2 0.90 20.44 -24.64
N GLU A 3 0.96 21.73 -24.32
CA GLU A 3 2.22 22.41 -24.00
C GLU A 3 2.27 23.06 -22.60
N ASP A 4 1.26 22.86 -21.76
CA ASP A 4 1.25 23.38 -20.38
C ASP A 4 1.26 22.27 -19.32
N ALA A 5 2.07 21.23 -19.51
CA ALA A 5 2.51 20.43 -18.40
C ALA A 5 3.45 21.31 -17.55
N GLU A 6 2.97 21.78 -16.41
CA GLU A 6 3.72 22.77 -15.64
C GLU A 6 5.06 22.17 -15.20
N ARG A 7 6.10 22.99 -15.38
CA ARG A 7 7.44 22.72 -14.86
C ARG A 7 7.48 23.13 -13.38
N PRO A 8 8.38 22.52 -12.57
CA PRO A 8 8.61 23.03 -11.22
C PRO A 8 8.84 24.54 -11.24
N ARG A 9 8.27 25.24 -10.26
CA ARG A 9 8.44 26.69 -10.14
C ARG A 9 9.90 26.99 -9.77
N GLY A 10 10.65 27.60 -10.69
CA GLY A 10 12.06 27.94 -10.51
C GLY A 10 13.02 26.95 -11.17
N ASP A 11 14.27 26.98 -10.72
CA ASP A 11 15.32 26.08 -11.22
C ASP A 11 15.07 24.64 -10.77
N MET A 12 15.45 23.67 -11.63
CA MET A 12 15.38 22.26 -11.28
C MET A 12 16.25 21.99 -10.05
N PRO A 13 15.69 21.38 -8.99
CA PRO A 13 16.45 21.07 -7.79
C PRO A 13 17.57 20.07 -8.11
N ALA A 14 18.75 20.31 -7.54
CA ALA A 14 19.85 19.36 -7.62
C ALA A 14 19.54 18.13 -6.75
N VAL A 15 19.94 16.95 -7.24
CA VAL A 15 19.91 15.73 -6.44
C VAL A 15 21.17 15.67 -5.59
N ILE A 16 21.00 15.64 -4.26
CA ILE A 16 22.14 15.48 -3.33
C ILE A 16 22.32 14.01 -2.97
N ASN A 17 23.56 13.59 -2.83
CA ASN A 17 23.94 12.21 -2.53
C ASN A 17 25.15 12.10 -1.58
N SER A 18 25.40 13.13 -0.76
CA SER A 18 26.47 13.12 0.24
C SER A 18 25.99 13.65 1.58
N ASP A 19 26.56 13.12 2.66
CA ASP A 19 26.26 13.59 4.03
C ASP A 19 26.61 15.09 4.22
N THR A 20 27.62 15.59 3.50
CA THR A 20 28.03 17.01 3.58
C THR A 20 26.96 17.92 3.00
N ASP A 21 26.47 17.61 1.81
CA ASP A 21 25.42 18.39 1.14
C ASP A 21 24.10 18.28 1.91
N LEU A 22 23.79 17.09 2.46
CA LEU A 22 22.61 16.89 3.29
C LEU A 22 22.63 17.80 4.52
N ARG A 23 23.76 17.87 5.25
CA ARG A 23 23.87 18.77 6.41
C ARG A 23 23.71 20.25 6.05
N ALA A 24 24.29 20.69 4.93
CA ALA A 24 24.08 22.04 4.44
C ALA A 24 22.61 22.35 4.14
N TRP A 25 21.91 21.40 3.56
CA TRP A 25 20.47 21.51 3.31
C TRP A 25 19.63 21.47 4.59
N CYS A 26 19.98 20.66 5.58
CA CYS A 26 19.26 20.59 6.86
C CYS A 26 19.26 21.95 7.57
N ALA A 27 20.36 22.69 7.52
CA ALA A 27 20.41 24.06 8.07
C ALA A 27 19.43 25.01 7.36
N ARG A 28 19.30 24.88 6.03
CA ARG A 28 18.35 25.66 5.23
C ARG A 28 16.91 25.23 5.49
N LEU A 29 16.66 23.92 5.59
CA LEU A 29 15.33 23.39 5.90
C LEU A 29 14.85 23.84 7.29
N GLY A 30 15.73 23.85 8.29
CA GLY A 30 15.44 24.35 9.63
C GLY A 30 15.16 25.85 9.71
N SER A 31 15.61 26.65 8.72
CA SER A 31 15.26 28.07 8.62
C SER A 31 13.92 28.33 7.88
N GLY A 32 13.33 27.32 7.27
CA GLY A 32 12.01 27.39 6.67
C GLY A 32 10.90 27.46 7.72
N SER A 33 9.67 27.68 7.27
CA SER A 33 8.49 27.78 8.13
C SER A 33 7.35 26.87 7.67
N GLY A 34 6.42 26.58 8.57
CA GLY A 34 5.24 25.79 8.26
C GLY A 34 5.54 24.31 8.05
N PRO A 35 4.59 23.58 7.43
CA PRO A 35 4.69 22.15 7.19
C PRO A 35 5.74 21.80 6.12
N ILE A 36 6.05 20.53 6.01
CA ILE A 36 7.02 19.98 5.06
C ILE A 36 6.31 18.99 4.14
N ALA A 37 6.34 19.22 2.82
CA ALA A 37 5.90 18.24 1.84
C ALA A 37 7.00 17.18 1.66
N VAL A 38 6.60 15.91 1.67
CA VAL A 38 7.49 14.75 1.57
C VAL A 38 6.90 13.73 0.60
N ASP A 39 7.76 13.13 -0.22
CA ASP A 39 7.44 12.01 -1.08
C ASP A 39 8.65 11.08 -1.21
N ALA A 40 8.45 9.82 -1.64
CA ALA A 40 9.55 8.87 -1.81
C ALA A 40 9.30 7.89 -2.96
N GLU A 41 10.32 7.73 -3.81
CA GLU A 41 10.29 6.84 -4.95
C GLU A 41 10.95 5.49 -4.65
N ARG A 42 10.24 4.42 -4.98
CA ARG A 42 10.68 3.03 -4.80
C ARG A 42 10.87 2.32 -6.14
N ALA A 43 11.62 1.23 -6.14
CA ALA A 43 11.85 0.42 -7.33
C ALA A 43 11.17 -0.97 -7.23
N SER A 44 9.96 -1.06 -6.68
CA SER A 44 9.27 -2.31 -6.32
C SER A 44 9.07 -3.28 -7.50
N GLY A 45 8.96 -2.77 -8.74
CA GLY A 45 8.90 -3.60 -9.95
C GLY A 45 10.26 -4.14 -10.43
N TYR A 46 11.38 -3.72 -9.80
CA TYR A 46 12.74 -4.02 -10.20
C TYR A 46 13.58 -4.62 -9.08
N ARG A 47 13.38 -4.19 -7.85
CA ARG A 47 14.11 -4.61 -6.66
C ARG A 47 13.23 -5.42 -5.72
N TYR A 48 13.84 -6.24 -4.90
CA TYR A 48 13.17 -6.98 -3.84
C TYR A 48 12.88 -6.07 -2.65
N SER A 49 13.85 -5.27 -2.26
CA SER A 49 13.71 -4.27 -1.20
C SER A 49 12.67 -3.21 -1.54
N GLN A 50 11.96 -2.75 -0.54
CA GLN A 50 10.97 -1.66 -0.65
C GLN A 50 11.55 -0.31 -0.21
N ARG A 51 12.87 -0.19 -0.10
CA ARG A 51 13.54 1.03 0.32
C ARG A 51 13.32 2.18 -0.65
N ALA A 52 13.45 3.40 -0.15
CA ALA A 52 13.48 4.59 -0.98
C ALA A 52 14.74 4.63 -1.87
N TYR A 53 14.57 5.09 -3.10
CA TYR A 53 15.64 5.35 -4.08
C TYR A 53 15.74 6.83 -4.47
N LEU A 54 14.73 7.63 -4.14
CA LEU A 54 14.76 9.08 -4.16
C LEU A 54 13.79 9.56 -3.08
N ILE A 55 14.13 10.66 -2.40
CA ILE A 55 13.27 11.30 -1.40
C ILE A 55 13.15 12.76 -1.79
N GLN A 56 11.95 13.25 -1.82
CA GLN A 56 11.60 14.62 -2.12
C GLN A 56 11.16 15.33 -0.85
N VAL A 57 11.70 16.51 -0.60
CA VAL A 57 11.33 17.35 0.54
C VAL A 57 11.17 18.78 0.09
N LYS A 58 10.04 19.43 0.44
CA LYS A 58 9.80 20.85 0.18
C LYS A 58 9.28 21.55 1.42
N ARG A 59 9.84 22.72 1.74
CA ARG A 59 9.37 23.59 2.81
C ARG A 59 9.36 25.04 2.37
N GLU A 60 8.39 25.81 2.83
CA GLU A 60 8.32 27.25 2.55
C GLU A 60 9.57 27.97 3.05
N GLY A 61 10.16 28.82 2.20
CA GLY A 61 11.42 29.52 2.49
C GLY A 61 12.70 28.69 2.30
N ALA A 62 12.61 27.34 2.31
CA ALA A 62 13.76 26.47 2.07
C ALA A 62 13.87 25.98 0.61
N GLY A 63 12.73 25.89 -0.10
CA GLY A 63 12.65 25.34 -1.46
C GLY A 63 12.54 23.81 -1.50
N THR A 64 12.78 23.23 -2.68
CA THR A 64 12.69 21.78 -2.92
C THR A 64 14.06 21.11 -2.87
N LEU A 65 14.15 19.98 -2.19
CA LEU A 65 15.33 19.13 -2.08
C LEU A 65 15.00 17.74 -2.63
N LEU A 66 15.90 17.23 -3.48
CA LEU A 66 15.88 15.85 -3.94
C LEU A 66 17.10 15.13 -3.35
N ILE A 67 16.85 13.99 -2.68
CA ILE A 67 17.89 13.23 -1.97
C ILE A 67 18.00 11.85 -2.60
N ASP A 68 19.17 11.49 -3.09
CA ASP A 68 19.51 10.11 -3.42
C ASP A 68 20.01 9.40 -2.14
N PRO A 69 19.18 8.56 -1.52
CA PRO A 69 19.52 7.96 -0.24
C PRO A 69 20.66 6.93 -0.33
N ILE A 70 21.03 6.50 -1.53
CA ILE A 70 22.09 5.49 -1.71
C ILE A 70 23.46 6.02 -1.27
N GLY A 71 23.70 7.31 -1.44
CA GLY A 71 24.97 7.96 -1.07
C GLY A 71 25.01 8.54 0.35
N ILE A 72 23.91 8.45 1.11
CA ILE A 72 23.78 9.03 2.45
C ILE A 72 23.97 7.94 3.50
N ALA A 73 24.87 8.16 4.45
CA ALA A 73 25.14 7.24 5.54
C ALA A 73 24.38 7.57 6.83
N ASP A 74 24.06 8.87 7.06
CA ASP A 74 23.44 9.35 8.29
C ASP A 74 22.28 10.33 8.00
N PHE A 75 21.06 9.87 8.25
CA PHE A 75 19.82 10.67 8.11
C PHE A 75 19.42 11.41 9.39
N THR A 76 20.17 11.25 10.50
CA THR A 76 19.85 11.92 11.77
C THR A 76 19.74 13.45 11.64
N PRO A 77 20.62 14.16 10.90
CA PRO A 77 20.45 15.60 10.71
C PRO A 77 19.16 16.00 10.00
N LEU A 78 18.73 15.19 9.03
CA LEU A 78 17.47 15.44 8.32
C LEU A 78 16.26 15.17 9.23
N ALA A 79 16.27 14.06 9.97
CA ALA A 79 15.21 13.74 10.93
C ALA A 79 15.05 14.86 11.97
N GLN A 80 16.16 15.41 12.49
CA GLN A 80 16.14 16.54 13.42
C GLN A 80 15.59 17.82 12.77
N ALA A 81 15.99 18.11 11.53
CA ALA A 81 15.52 19.31 10.82
C ALA A 81 14.04 19.27 10.43
N MET A 82 13.42 18.08 10.47
CA MET A 82 12.02 17.86 10.11
C MET A 82 11.12 17.55 11.33
N SER A 83 11.67 17.42 12.54
CA SER A 83 10.95 16.91 13.72
C SER A 83 9.87 17.87 14.25
N ASP A 84 10.01 19.17 14.03
CA ASP A 84 9.08 20.19 14.53
C ASP A 84 7.92 20.50 13.57
N ALA A 85 7.87 19.86 12.43
CA ALA A 85 6.92 20.17 11.36
C ALA A 85 5.91 19.05 11.08
N GLU A 86 4.71 19.44 10.71
CA GLU A 86 3.74 18.53 10.10
C GLU A 86 4.26 18.08 8.73
N TRP A 87 4.28 16.78 8.45
CA TRP A 87 4.60 16.27 7.13
C TRP A 87 3.35 16.18 6.27
N ILE A 88 3.41 16.71 5.07
CA ILE A 88 2.37 16.56 4.06
C ILE A 88 2.80 15.47 3.11
N ILE A 89 2.02 14.40 3.02
CA ILE A 89 2.29 13.26 2.15
C ILE A 89 1.02 12.94 1.35
N HIS A 90 1.17 12.49 0.13
CA HIS A 90 0.05 11.98 -0.65
C HIS A 90 0.02 10.45 -0.59
N ALA A 91 -1.05 9.85 -0.04
CA ALA A 91 -1.17 8.40 0.18
C ALA A 91 -0.05 7.85 1.11
N ALA A 92 0.11 8.45 2.27
CA ALA A 92 1.22 8.30 3.21
C ALA A 92 1.58 6.84 3.57
N THR A 93 0.63 5.92 3.55
CA THR A 93 0.89 4.49 3.81
C THR A 93 1.84 3.83 2.81
N GLN A 94 2.07 4.46 1.66
CA GLN A 94 3.02 3.98 0.65
C GLN A 94 4.46 4.32 1.02
N ASP A 95 4.72 5.50 1.61
CA ASP A 95 6.06 6.04 1.79
C ASP A 95 6.56 5.97 3.24
N LEU A 96 5.67 6.09 4.23
CA LEU A 96 6.03 5.97 5.65
C LEU A 96 6.90 4.75 5.97
N PRO A 97 6.66 3.55 5.41
CA PRO A 97 7.51 2.39 5.70
C PRO A 97 8.95 2.56 5.23
N CYS A 98 9.17 2.98 4.00
CA CYS A 98 10.53 3.12 3.45
C CYS A 98 11.28 4.32 4.05
N LEU A 99 10.58 5.37 4.47
CA LEU A 99 11.16 6.49 5.21
C LEU A 99 11.56 6.06 6.63
N ALA A 100 10.73 5.27 7.30
CA ALA A 100 11.04 4.75 8.63
C ALA A 100 12.26 3.81 8.65
N GLU A 101 12.53 3.07 7.55
CA GLU A 101 13.74 2.22 7.41
C GLU A 101 15.05 3.02 7.58
N ILE A 102 15.04 4.30 7.27
CA ILE A 102 16.19 5.20 7.38
C ILE A 102 16.06 6.20 8.54
N GLY A 103 15.12 5.98 9.46
CA GLY A 103 14.93 6.79 10.66
C GLY A 103 14.15 8.09 10.44
N LEU A 104 13.51 8.27 9.28
CA LEU A 104 12.64 9.41 9.01
C LEU A 104 11.21 9.06 9.41
N VAL A 105 10.76 9.56 10.55
CA VAL A 105 9.44 9.27 11.13
C VAL A 105 8.77 10.59 11.55
N PRO A 106 7.58 10.93 11.01
CA PRO A 106 6.87 12.15 11.40
C PRO A 106 6.25 12.04 12.79
N GLU A 107 6.18 13.17 13.50
CA GLU A 107 5.34 13.32 14.71
C GLU A 107 3.91 13.78 14.37
N SER A 108 3.73 14.41 13.23
CA SER A 108 2.45 14.84 12.69
C SER A 108 2.43 14.67 11.17
N VAL A 109 1.31 14.21 10.63
CA VAL A 109 1.13 13.98 9.18
C VAL A 109 -0.21 14.51 8.73
N PHE A 110 -0.24 15.10 7.53
CA PHE A 110 -1.42 15.41 6.75
C PHE A 110 -1.38 14.61 5.44
N ASP A 111 -2.30 13.69 5.26
CA ASP A 111 -2.41 12.89 4.03
C ASP A 111 -3.44 13.53 3.08
N THR A 112 -2.95 14.04 1.95
CA THR A 112 -3.81 14.73 0.97
C THR A 112 -4.76 13.79 0.23
N GLU A 113 -4.40 12.52 0.01
CA GLU A 113 -5.33 11.52 -0.55
C GLU A 113 -6.47 11.24 0.42
N LEU A 114 -6.14 11.00 1.69
CA LEU A 114 -7.11 10.71 2.73
C LEU A 114 -8.03 11.92 3.00
N ALA A 115 -7.47 13.13 3.00
CA ALA A 115 -8.25 14.37 3.08
C ALA A 115 -9.28 14.48 1.94
N GLY A 116 -8.85 14.20 0.70
CA GLY A 116 -9.74 14.16 -0.47
C GLY A 116 -10.86 13.12 -0.32
N ARG A 117 -10.55 11.92 0.19
CA ARG A 117 -11.57 10.88 0.49
C ARG A 117 -12.58 11.34 1.53
N LEU A 118 -12.13 11.96 2.62
CA LEU A 118 -13.00 12.49 3.67
C LEU A 118 -13.89 13.63 3.16
N LEU A 119 -13.46 14.38 2.16
CA LEU A 119 -14.24 15.40 1.46
C LEU A 119 -15.13 14.84 0.33
N GLY A 120 -15.13 13.54 0.11
CA GLY A 120 -15.97 12.88 -0.90
C GLY A 120 -15.51 13.12 -2.34
N ARG A 121 -14.23 13.39 -2.56
CA ARG A 121 -13.70 13.54 -3.92
C ARG A 121 -13.72 12.20 -4.66
N GLU A 122 -14.24 12.19 -5.88
CA GLU A 122 -14.32 10.97 -6.70
C GLU A 122 -12.93 10.48 -7.17
N ARG A 123 -12.01 11.43 -7.39
CA ARG A 123 -10.67 11.17 -7.91
C ARG A 123 -9.64 11.76 -6.95
N VAL A 124 -9.04 10.91 -6.16
CA VAL A 124 -8.16 11.30 -5.05
C VAL A 124 -6.65 11.13 -5.33
N GLY A 125 -6.25 10.66 -6.50
CA GLY A 125 -4.84 10.66 -6.88
C GLY A 125 -4.27 12.08 -6.96
N LEU A 126 -2.95 12.25 -6.78
CA LEU A 126 -2.31 13.56 -6.68
C LEU A 126 -2.65 14.49 -7.87
N ALA A 127 -2.40 14.04 -9.11
CA ALA A 127 -2.66 14.86 -10.28
C ALA A 127 -4.14 15.29 -10.41
N PRO A 128 -5.14 14.39 -10.28
CA PRO A 128 -6.55 14.80 -10.25
C PRO A 128 -6.91 15.77 -9.13
N LEU A 129 -6.35 15.61 -7.91
CA LEU A 129 -6.63 16.53 -6.81
C LEU A 129 -6.00 17.91 -7.06
N VAL A 130 -4.76 17.98 -7.51
CA VAL A 130 -4.10 19.24 -7.87
C VAL A 130 -4.87 19.94 -8.99
N GLU A 131 -5.35 19.19 -9.98
CA GLU A 131 -6.15 19.75 -11.07
C GLU A 131 -7.50 20.31 -10.57
N SER A 132 -8.21 19.57 -9.73
CA SER A 132 -9.53 20.01 -9.22
C SER A 132 -9.44 21.15 -8.21
N GLU A 133 -8.46 21.11 -7.31
CA GLU A 133 -8.37 22.04 -6.18
C GLU A 133 -7.55 23.29 -6.52
N LEU A 134 -6.53 23.17 -7.38
CA LEU A 134 -5.62 24.25 -7.70
C LEU A 134 -5.69 24.70 -9.17
N GLY A 135 -6.40 23.97 -10.04
CA GLY A 135 -6.50 24.28 -11.47
C GLY A 135 -5.20 24.00 -12.26
N VAL A 136 -4.30 23.21 -11.69
CA VAL A 136 -2.98 22.91 -12.26
C VAL A 136 -2.98 21.49 -12.84
N HIS A 137 -2.54 21.34 -14.08
CA HIS A 137 -2.42 20.02 -14.71
C HIS A 137 -1.03 19.42 -14.50
N LEU A 138 -0.95 18.26 -13.86
CA LEU A 138 0.29 17.49 -13.67
C LEU A 138 0.39 16.35 -14.69
N GLU A 139 1.59 16.18 -15.28
CA GLU A 139 1.88 15.01 -16.13
C GLU A 139 1.76 13.71 -15.35
N LYS A 140 1.18 12.69 -15.98
CA LYS A 140 1.10 11.33 -15.42
C LYS A 140 2.27 10.49 -15.93
N GLY A 141 2.83 9.61 -15.10
CA GLY A 141 3.43 8.46 -15.71
C GLY A 141 4.74 7.86 -15.24
N HIS A 142 5.42 8.30 -14.21
CA HIS A 142 6.74 7.74 -13.86
C HIS A 142 6.80 6.89 -12.59
N GLY A 143 5.74 6.75 -11.82
CA GLY A 143 5.73 5.98 -10.56
C GLY A 143 6.12 4.50 -10.70
N ALA A 144 6.03 3.90 -11.91
CA ALA A 144 6.47 2.54 -12.19
C ALA A 144 7.88 2.44 -12.80
N ALA A 145 8.65 3.54 -12.80
CA ALA A 145 10.01 3.58 -13.37
C ALA A 145 11.02 2.80 -12.51
N ASP A 146 12.18 2.51 -13.09
CA ASP A 146 13.30 1.89 -12.36
C ASP A 146 14.13 2.96 -11.64
N TRP A 147 13.64 3.41 -10.50
CA TRP A 147 14.31 4.39 -9.66
C TRP A 147 15.66 3.93 -9.07
N SER A 148 15.98 2.64 -9.19
CA SER A 148 17.27 2.12 -8.73
C SER A 148 18.42 2.35 -9.69
N LYS A 149 18.15 2.81 -10.91
CA LYS A 149 19.19 3.10 -11.91
C LYS A 149 19.93 4.39 -11.57
N ARG A 150 21.22 4.41 -11.91
CA ARG A 150 22.07 5.58 -11.79
C ARG A 150 22.87 5.79 -13.09
N PRO A 151 23.08 7.05 -13.53
CA PRO A 151 22.44 8.27 -13.02
C PRO A 151 20.92 8.24 -13.23
N LEU A 152 20.18 9.02 -12.42
CA LEU A 152 18.73 9.20 -12.62
C LEU A 152 18.47 9.96 -13.92
N ASP A 153 17.45 9.55 -14.64
CA ASP A 153 17.00 10.24 -15.86
C ASP A 153 16.47 11.64 -15.49
N PRO A 154 16.86 12.71 -16.23
CA PRO A 154 16.33 14.06 -15.99
C PRO A 154 14.80 14.16 -16.00
N ALA A 155 14.10 13.32 -16.79
CA ALA A 155 12.64 13.27 -16.80
C ALA A 155 12.08 12.75 -15.47
N LEU A 156 12.74 11.74 -14.85
CA LEU A 156 12.37 11.23 -13.53
C LEU A 156 12.62 12.27 -12.43
N ILE A 157 13.73 12.99 -12.49
CA ILE A 157 14.06 14.06 -11.54
C ILE A 157 12.99 15.17 -11.59
N ARG A 158 12.55 15.54 -12.79
CA ARG A 158 11.48 16.53 -12.97
C ARG A 158 10.16 16.04 -12.40
N TYR A 159 9.79 14.81 -12.71
CA TYR A 159 8.57 14.19 -12.18
C TYR A 159 8.58 14.22 -10.64
N ALA A 160 9.63 13.71 -10.02
CA ALA A 160 9.76 13.68 -8.56
C ALA A 160 9.71 15.07 -7.91
N ALA A 161 10.27 16.10 -8.56
CA ALA A 161 10.16 17.47 -8.06
C ALA A 161 8.71 17.99 -8.09
N LEU A 162 7.91 17.57 -9.08
CA LEU A 162 6.51 17.95 -9.20
C LEU A 162 5.61 17.28 -8.17
N ASP A 163 5.94 16.07 -7.70
CA ASP A 163 5.14 15.35 -6.71
C ASP A 163 5.06 16.07 -5.36
N VAL A 164 6.04 16.91 -5.01
CA VAL A 164 5.99 17.75 -3.80
C VAL A 164 5.70 19.24 -4.10
N GLU A 165 5.68 19.66 -5.37
CA GLU A 165 5.62 21.07 -5.75
C GLU A 165 4.36 21.76 -5.24
N TYR A 166 3.23 21.10 -5.31
CA TYR A 166 1.92 21.67 -4.99
C TYR A 166 1.32 21.16 -3.67
N LEU A 167 2.04 20.30 -2.92
CA LEU A 167 1.48 19.70 -1.71
C LEU A 167 1.19 20.72 -0.60
N LEU A 168 2.01 21.78 -0.48
CA LEU A 168 1.78 22.83 0.51
C LEU A 168 0.45 23.55 0.28
N GLU A 169 0.23 24.04 -0.94
CA GLU A 169 -1.00 24.72 -1.33
C GLU A 169 -2.21 23.76 -1.27
N LEU A 170 -2.05 22.54 -1.78
CA LEU A 170 -3.10 21.53 -1.76
C LEU A 170 -3.56 21.23 -0.32
N ARG A 171 -2.60 21.07 0.60
CA ARG A 171 -2.89 20.86 2.02
C ARG A 171 -3.71 22.01 2.61
N ASP A 172 -3.36 23.25 2.30
CA ASP A 172 -4.02 24.42 2.87
C ASP A 172 -5.48 24.53 2.38
N VAL A 173 -5.72 24.24 1.09
CA VAL A 173 -7.08 24.18 0.52
C VAL A 173 -7.88 23.07 1.18
N LEU A 174 -7.37 21.82 1.18
CA LEU A 174 -8.08 20.67 1.76
C LEU A 174 -8.32 20.85 3.27
N ALA A 175 -7.37 21.39 4.03
CA ALA A 175 -7.55 21.68 5.44
C ALA A 175 -8.63 22.76 5.70
N SER A 176 -8.71 23.78 4.83
CA SER A 176 -9.77 24.77 4.90
C SER A 176 -11.14 24.17 4.63
N GLU A 177 -11.25 23.30 3.64
CA GLU A 177 -12.49 22.62 3.30
C GLU A 177 -12.94 21.61 4.35
N LEU A 178 -12.00 20.84 4.94
CA LEU A 178 -12.30 19.97 6.07
C LEU A 178 -12.88 20.75 7.26
N ARG A 179 -12.34 21.95 7.53
CA ARG A 179 -12.91 22.85 8.56
C ARG A 179 -14.31 23.33 8.20
N ALA A 180 -14.51 23.79 6.98
CA ALA A 180 -15.80 24.25 6.50
C ALA A 180 -16.89 23.16 6.52
N ALA A 181 -16.48 21.90 6.24
CA ALA A 181 -17.35 20.73 6.30
C ALA A 181 -17.54 20.17 7.73
N GLY A 182 -16.91 20.74 8.76
CA GLY A 182 -16.96 20.24 10.13
C GLY A 182 -16.23 18.91 10.35
N LYS A 183 -15.33 18.53 9.42
CA LYS A 183 -14.66 17.23 9.41
C LYS A 183 -13.23 17.25 9.94
N SER A 184 -12.74 18.38 10.50
CA SER A 184 -11.37 18.47 11.03
C SER A 184 -11.08 17.40 12.09
N HIS A 185 -11.99 17.16 13.03
CA HIS A 185 -11.81 16.14 14.07
C HIS A 185 -11.75 14.71 13.53
N ILE A 186 -12.42 14.44 12.39
CA ILE A 186 -12.36 13.17 11.67
C ILE A 186 -10.97 13.03 11.05
N ALA A 187 -10.52 14.05 10.33
CA ALA A 187 -9.22 14.07 9.68
C ALA A 187 -8.08 13.91 10.68
N ASP A 188 -8.14 14.62 11.83
CA ASP A 188 -7.13 14.52 12.88
C ASP A 188 -6.99 13.08 13.42
N GLN A 189 -8.10 12.37 13.65
CA GLN A 189 -8.08 10.97 14.09
C GLN A 189 -7.52 10.03 13.01
N GLU A 190 -7.87 10.26 11.75
CA GLU A 190 -7.36 9.46 10.62
C GLU A 190 -5.86 9.69 10.42
N PHE A 191 -5.41 10.94 10.43
CA PHE A 191 -3.98 11.27 10.28
C PHE A 191 -3.16 10.74 11.45
N HIS A 192 -3.65 10.89 12.68
CA HIS A 192 -2.98 10.31 13.84
C HIS A 192 -2.80 8.79 13.74
N LYS A 193 -3.80 8.09 13.17
CA LYS A 193 -3.72 6.64 12.95
C LYS A 193 -2.59 6.25 11.99
N LEU A 194 -2.25 7.10 11.03
CA LEU A 194 -1.15 6.86 10.07
C LEU A 194 0.22 6.81 10.75
N LEU A 195 0.43 7.55 11.85
CA LEU A 195 1.70 7.56 12.59
C LEU A 195 2.07 6.16 13.12
N GLY A 196 1.06 5.34 13.44
CA GLY A 196 1.23 3.95 13.86
C GLY A 196 1.21 2.93 12.72
N PHE A 197 1.14 3.36 11.47
CA PHE A 197 1.03 2.44 10.33
C PHE A 197 2.26 1.53 10.24
N ARG A 198 2.00 0.25 10.07
CA ARG A 198 3.00 -0.77 9.72
C ARG A 198 2.43 -1.65 8.62
N PRO A 199 3.21 -1.96 7.57
CA PRO A 199 2.78 -2.92 6.56
C PRO A 199 2.37 -4.23 7.19
N LYS A 200 1.30 -4.83 6.69
CA LYS A 200 0.86 -6.14 7.16
C LYS A 200 1.91 -7.19 6.83
N GLU A 201 2.37 -7.91 7.85
CA GLU A 201 3.29 -9.03 7.66
C GLU A 201 2.68 -10.07 6.71
N PRO A 202 3.49 -10.64 5.80
CA PRO A 202 3.03 -11.76 4.99
C PRO A 202 2.54 -12.90 5.89
N GLY A 203 1.37 -13.45 5.58
CA GLY A 203 0.89 -14.63 6.30
C GLY A 203 1.83 -15.84 6.15
N PRO A 204 1.57 -16.95 6.85
CA PRO A 204 2.47 -18.12 6.90
C PRO A 204 2.70 -18.79 5.53
N ASP A 205 1.79 -18.58 4.59
CA ASP A 205 1.83 -19.18 3.26
C ASP A 205 1.78 -18.10 2.15
N PRO A 206 2.79 -17.19 2.02
CA PRO A 206 2.76 -16.12 1.04
C PRO A 206 2.71 -16.64 -0.40
N TRP A 207 3.27 -17.84 -0.67
CA TRP A 207 3.23 -18.52 -1.96
C TRP A 207 1.80 -18.78 -2.48
N ARG A 208 0.79 -18.79 -1.59
CA ARG A 208 -0.62 -18.98 -1.99
C ARG A 208 -1.19 -17.79 -2.76
N ARG A 209 -0.50 -16.66 -2.76
CA ARG A 209 -0.83 -15.47 -3.56
C ARG A 209 -0.28 -15.54 -4.99
N THR A 210 0.42 -16.63 -5.36
CA THR A 210 0.93 -16.84 -6.72
C THR A 210 -0.19 -16.70 -7.73
N SER A 211 -0.02 -15.80 -8.69
CA SER A 211 -1.01 -15.56 -9.74
C SER A 211 -1.25 -16.82 -10.57
N GLY A 212 -2.51 -17.20 -10.77
CA GLY A 212 -2.86 -18.42 -11.50
C GLY A 212 -2.74 -19.71 -10.69
N LEU A 213 -2.50 -19.66 -9.37
CA LEU A 213 -2.40 -20.84 -8.50
C LEU A 213 -3.62 -21.78 -8.59
N HIS A 214 -4.80 -21.25 -8.85
CA HIS A 214 -6.04 -22.02 -9.04
C HIS A 214 -5.96 -23.07 -10.15
N LYS A 215 -4.98 -22.99 -11.05
CA LYS A 215 -4.69 -24.00 -12.08
C LYS A 215 -3.91 -25.20 -11.54
N ALA A 216 -3.19 -25.06 -10.42
CA ALA A 216 -2.47 -26.11 -9.72
C ALA A 216 -3.39 -26.76 -8.66
N ARG A 217 -4.24 -27.69 -9.07
CA ARG A 217 -5.33 -28.23 -8.23
C ARG A 217 -4.91 -29.40 -7.34
N LYS A 218 -3.85 -30.12 -7.69
CA LYS A 218 -3.42 -31.32 -6.95
C LYS A 218 -2.47 -30.92 -5.82
N PRO A 219 -2.53 -31.52 -4.62
CA PRO A 219 -1.61 -31.23 -3.51
C PRO A 219 -0.13 -31.29 -3.91
N ARG A 220 0.23 -32.23 -4.79
CA ARG A 220 1.60 -32.35 -5.32
C ARG A 220 2.00 -31.16 -6.20
N GLN A 221 1.09 -30.63 -6.98
CA GLN A 221 1.33 -29.41 -7.79
C GLN A 221 1.49 -28.18 -6.89
N LEU A 222 0.68 -28.07 -5.85
CA LEU A 222 0.81 -27.01 -4.85
C LEU A 222 2.17 -27.07 -4.13
N ALA A 223 2.65 -28.28 -3.81
CA ALA A 223 3.97 -28.47 -3.24
C ALA A 223 5.07 -27.98 -4.16
N VAL A 224 5.00 -28.29 -5.47
CA VAL A 224 5.97 -27.80 -6.45
C VAL A 224 5.92 -26.27 -6.55
N VAL A 225 4.74 -25.65 -6.58
CA VAL A 225 4.64 -24.18 -6.59
C VAL A 225 5.25 -23.59 -5.32
N ARG A 226 4.98 -24.15 -4.14
CA ARG A 226 5.55 -23.68 -2.87
C ARG A 226 7.09 -23.73 -2.87
N GLU A 227 7.67 -24.85 -3.28
CA GLU A 227 9.12 -24.98 -3.29
C GLU A 227 9.80 -24.07 -4.32
N LEU A 228 9.20 -23.91 -5.50
CA LEU A 228 9.66 -22.95 -6.50
C LEU A 228 9.54 -21.50 -6.02
N TRP A 229 8.42 -21.16 -5.35
CA TRP A 229 8.22 -19.84 -4.78
C TRP A 229 9.28 -19.53 -3.72
N ASN A 230 9.55 -20.47 -2.80
CA ASN A 230 10.57 -20.33 -1.77
C ASN A 230 11.97 -20.13 -2.37
N ALA A 231 12.33 -20.94 -3.38
CA ALA A 231 13.62 -20.83 -4.08
C ALA A 231 13.76 -19.50 -4.81
N ARG A 232 12.67 -19.01 -5.44
CA ARG A 232 12.64 -17.72 -6.11
C ARG A 232 12.74 -16.57 -5.10
N ASP A 233 12.01 -16.63 -4.02
CA ASP A 233 12.01 -15.59 -2.99
C ASP A 233 13.39 -15.41 -2.35
N GLU A 234 14.05 -16.52 -2.00
CA GLU A 234 15.41 -16.50 -1.46
C GLU A 234 16.42 -15.92 -2.47
N LEU A 235 16.33 -16.31 -3.74
CA LEU A 235 17.17 -15.73 -4.80
C LEU A 235 16.88 -14.25 -5.02
N ALA A 236 15.61 -13.87 -5.00
CA ALA A 236 15.17 -12.48 -5.14
C ALA A 236 15.72 -11.61 -4.00
N ARG A 237 15.61 -12.07 -2.77
CA ARG A 237 16.11 -11.41 -1.57
C ARG A 237 17.63 -11.25 -1.60
N THR A 238 18.38 -12.30 -1.94
CA THR A 238 19.85 -12.28 -1.95
C THR A 238 20.44 -11.46 -3.08
N THR A 239 19.72 -11.33 -4.21
CA THR A 239 20.15 -10.54 -5.38
C THR A 239 19.51 -9.16 -5.45
N ASP A 240 18.68 -8.79 -4.48
CA ASP A 240 17.84 -7.59 -4.49
C ASP A 240 17.15 -7.38 -5.85
N THR A 241 16.51 -8.42 -6.35
CA THR A 241 15.83 -8.40 -7.64
C THR A 241 14.37 -8.78 -7.47
N ALA A 242 13.46 -8.03 -8.07
CA ALA A 242 12.02 -8.32 -7.97
C ALA A 242 11.72 -9.76 -8.44
N PRO A 243 10.95 -10.56 -7.68
CA PRO A 243 10.72 -11.98 -7.96
C PRO A 243 10.20 -12.26 -9.36
N GLY A 244 9.30 -11.43 -9.88
CA GLY A 244 8.74 -11.56 -11.22
C GLY A 244 9.76 -11.37 -12.35
N ARG A 245 10.87 -10.66 -12.09
CA ARG A 245 11.99 -10.49 -13.05
C ARG A 245 12.91 -11.69 -13.07
N ILE A 246 12.96 -12.46 -11.99
CA ILE A 246 13.74 -13.69 -11.92
C ILE A 246 12.97 -14.84 -12.60
N LEU A 247 11.74 -15.07 -12.17
CA LEU A 247 10.86 -16.09 -12.72
C LEU A 247 9.38 -15.66 -12.47
N PRO A 248 8.57 -15.46 -13.52
CA PRO A 248 7.20 -15.01 -13.34
C PRO A 248 6.31 -16.08 -12.68
N ASP A 249 5.23 -15.66 -12.04
CA ASP A 249 4.27 -16.57 -11.38
C ASP A 249 3.71 -17.64 -12.33
N SER A 250 3.48 -17.26 -13.61
CA SER A 250 3.01 -18.19 -14.63
C SER A 250 3.96 -19.36 -14.84
N ALA A 251 5.27 -19.12 -14.75
CA ALA A 251 6.26 -20.18 -14.88
C ALA A 251 6.27 -21.15 -13.70
N LEU A 252 6.02 -20.66 -12.47
CA LEU A 252 5.87 -21.53 -11.30
C LEU A 252 4.70 -22.50 -11.48
N VAL A 253 3.57 -21.98 -11.97
CA VAL A 253 2.38 -22.79 -12.21
C VAL A 253 2.59 -23.75 -13.37
N ALA A 254 3.22 -23.32 -14.46
CA ALA A 254 3.55 -24.16 -15.60
C ALA A 254 4.47 -25.33 -15.21
N ALA A 255 5.53 -25.05 -14.44
CA ALA A 255 6.43 -26.09 -13.92
C ALA A 255 5.70 -27.13 -13.05
N ALA A 256 4.75 -26.68 -12.21
CA ALA A 256 3.95 -27.57 -11.37
C ALA A 256 2.99 -28.46 -12.17
N GLN A 257 2.58 -28.03 -13.36
CA GLN A 257 1.72 -28.79 -14.27
C GLN A 257 2.52 -29.65 -15.24
N SER A 258 3.82 -29.34 -15.43
CA SER A 258 4.67 -30.09 -16.36
C SER A 258 4.89 -31.53 -15.91
N HIS A 259 5.14 -32.40 -16.89
CA HIS A 259 5.53 -33.80 -16.68
C HIS A 259 7.04 -34.00 -16.87
N ALA A 260 7.81 -32.93 -16.92
CA ALA A 260 9.26 -32.97 -17.13
C ALA A 260 9.94 -33.92 -16.13
N THR A 261 10.81 -34.79 -16.64
CA THR A 261 11.59 -35.75 -15.82
C THR A 261 13.06 -35.35 -15.76
N THR A 262 13.46 -34.37 -16.56
CA THR A 262 14.83 -33.81 -16.62
C THR A 262 14.79 -32.28 -16.55
N PRO A 263 15.90 -31.65 -16.17
CA PRO A 263 16.00 -30.19 -16.21
C PRO A 263 15.69 -29.59 -17.58
N GLN A 264 16.19 -30.24 -18.64
CA GLN A 264 15.99 -29.75 -20.00
C GLN A 264 14.53 -29.83 -20.42
N GLU A 265 13.83 -30.93 -20.13
CA GLU A 265 12.41 -31.06 -20.40
C GLU A 265 11.58 -30.00 -19.60
N LEU A 266 12.04 -29.61 -18.41
CA LEU A 266 11.41 -28.52 -17.68
C LEU A 266 11.58 -27.19 -18.43
N LEU A 267 12.79 -26.89 -18.89
CA LEU A 267 13.07 -25.66 -19.64
C LEU A 267 12.30 -25.62 -20.98
N ASP A 268 12.09 -26.77 -21.60
CA ASP A 268 11.35 -26.92 -22.85
C ASP A 268 9.82 -26.98 -22.63
N SER A 269 9.38 -26.99 -21.36
CA SER A 269 7.94 -27.01 -21.02
C SER A 269 7.27 -25.69 -21.40
N ASP A 270 6.03 -25.78 -21.90
CA ASP A 270 5.23 -24.61 -22.22
C ASP A 270 5.06 -23.69 -20.98
N GLY A 271 5.32 -22.41 -21.16
CA GLY A 271 5.24 -21.40 -20.10
C GLY A 271 6.44 -21.34 -19.13
N PHE A 272 7.41 -22.27 -19.21
CA PHE A 272 8.64 -22.22 -18.40
C PHE A 272 9.84 -21.83 -19.28
N HIS A 273 9.97 -20.55 -19.57
CA HIS A 273 10.96 -20.02 -20.50
C HIS A 273 11.53 -18.68 -20.04
N GLY A 274 12.52 -18.18 -20.77
CA GLY A 274 13.16 -16.90 -20.55
C GLY A 274 14.53 -17.01 -19.87
N ARG A 275 15.23 -15.86 -19.81
CA ARG A 275 16.61 -15.82 -19.31
C ARG A 275 16.75 -16.29 -17.86
N GLY A 276 15.80 -15.93 -16.99
CA GLY A 276 15.82 -16.34 -15.58
C GLY A 276 15.58 -17.84 -15.40
N ALA A 277 14.69 -18.45 -16.22
CA ALA A 277 14.46 -19.89 -16.22
C ALA A 277 15.76 -20.64 -16.61
N ALA A 278 16.39 -20.27 -17.71
CA ALA A 278 17.63 -20.90 -18.17
C ALA A 278 18.81 -20.67 -17.21
N LYS A 279 19.02 -19.42 -16.76
CA LYS A 279 20.16 -19.05 -15.91
C LYS A 279 20.21 -19.82 -14.59
N HIS A 280 19.07 -20.09 -13.98
CA HIS A 280 18.95 -20.72 -12.67
C HIS A 280 18.29 -22.10 -12.74
N LEU A 281 18.37 -22.77 -13.89
CA LEU A 281 17.72 -24.06 -14.13
C LEU A 281 18.03 -25.14 -13.08
N PRO A 282 19.28 -25.29 -12.59
CA PRO A 282 19.58 -26.27 -11.53
C PRO A 282 18.81 -25.99 -10.23
N LEU A 283 18.64 -24.70 -9.85
CA LEU A 283 17.89 -24.28 -8.68
C LEU A 283 16.41 -24.65 -8.83
N TRP A 284 15.83 -24.31 -9.99
CA TRP A 284 14.42 -24.61 -10.27
C TRP A 284 14.13 -26.10 -10.32
N TRP A 285 15.03 -26.85 -10.92
CA TRP A 285 14.90 -28.30 -10.97
C TRP A 285 14.98 -28.94 -9.58
N ALA A 286 15.89 -28.50 -8.73
CA ALA A 286 15.99 -28.95 -7.35
C ALA A 286 14.68 -28.67 -6.57
N ALA A 287 14.09 -27.48 -6.75
CA ALA A 287 12.81 -27.12 -6.14
C ALA A 287 11.65 -27.98 -6.66
N VAL A 288 11.58 -28.22 -7.97
CA VAL A 288 10.56 -29.11 -8.57
C VAL A 288 10.68 -30.53 -8.00
N ARG A 289 11.89 -31.09 -7.96
CA ARG A 289 12.12 -32.42 -7.36
C ARG A 289 11.70 -32.45 -5.91
N LYS A 290 12.17 -31.48 -5.11
CA LYS A 290 11.79 -31.36 -3.70
C LYS A 290 10.27 -31.39 -3.52
N GLY A 291 9.53 -30.59 -4.27
CA GLY A 291 8.07 -30.57 -4.23
C GLY A 291 7.41 -31.89 -4.66
N ARG A 292 8.01 -32.59 -5.65
CA ARG A 292 7.51 -33.89 -6.10
C ARG A 292 7.80 -35.04 -5.14
N ASP A 293 8.91 -34.98 -4.42
CA ASP A 293 9.39 -36.05 -3.54
C ASP A 293 8.89 -35.93 -2.09
N LEU A 294 8.16 -34.84 -1.75
CA LEU A 294 7.61 -34.67 -0.41
C LEU A 294 6.74 -35.85 0.03
N PRO A 295 6.84 -36.28 1.29
CA PRO A 295 5.91 -37.23 1.89
C PRO A 295 4.46 -36.74 1.78
N HIS A 296 3.51 -37.68 1.69
CA HIS A 296 2.09 -37.31 1.56
C HIS A 296 1.57 -36.46 2.74
N SER A 297 2.10 -36.69 3.94
CA SER A 297 1.77 -35.94 5.16
C SER A 297 2.23 -34.48 5.14
N GLU A 298 3.21 -34.10 4.28
CA GLU A 298 3.76 -32.75 4.19
C GLU A 298 3.21 -31.97 2.98
N LEU A 299 2.32 -32.60 2.20
CA LEU A 299 1.71 -31.95 1.06
C LEU A 299 0.77 -30.82 1.50
N PRO A 300 0.85 -29.66 0.85
CA PRO A 300 -0.09 -28.58 1.11
C PRO A 300 -1.53 -29.01 0.82
N VAL A 301 -2.44 -28.70 1.71
CA VAL A 301 -3.87 -28.86 1.45
C VAL A 301 -4.32 -27.83 0.39
N ALA A 302 -5.24 -28.25 -0.47
CA ALA A 302 -5.73 -27.39 -1.57
C ALA A 302 -6.41 -26.12 -1.04
N SER A 303 -7.18 -26.26 0.01
CA SER A 303 -7.82 -25.16 0.73
C SER A 303 -7.52 -25.37 2.21
N PRO A 304 -6.49 -24.69 2.77
CA PRO A 304 -6.29 -24.74 4.21
C PRO A 304 -7.57 -24.23 4.88
N PRO A 305 -7.93 -24.73 6.05
CA PRO A 305 -8.95 -24.09 6.85
C PRO A 305 -8.58 -22.60 6.94
N SER A 306 -9.37 -21.74 6.33
CA SER A 306 -9.23 -20.32 6.56
C SER A 306 -9.49 -20.13 8.05
N GLY A 307 -8.48 -19.74 8.84
CA GLY A 307 -8.71 -19.33 10.22
C GLY A 307 -9.58 -18.07 10.30
N GLY A 308 -10.11 -17.61 9.16
CA GLY A 308 -11.00 -16.47 9.01
C GLY A 308 -12.45 -16.88 8.75
N LEU A 309 -13.30 -15.90 8.69
CA LEU A 309 -14.73 -16.06 8.45
C LEU A 309 -15.00 -16.72 7.09
N PRO A 310 -16.06 -17.53 6.96
CA PRO A 310 -16.53 -18.02 5.68
C PRO A 310 -16.77 -16.87 4.70
N PRO A 311 -16.67 -17.10 3.38
CA PRO A 311 -17.03 -16.07 2.42
C PRO A 311 -18.51 -15.66 2.58
N PRO A 312 -18.85 -14.36 2.46
CA PRO A 312 -20.21 -13.85 2.70
C PRO A 312 -21.33 -14.59 1.96
N ARG A 313 -21.04 -15.11 0.76
CA ARG A 313 -21.99 -15.91 -0.04
C ARG A 313 -22.44 -17.21 0.64
N ALA A 314 -21.70 -17.69 1.63
CA ALA A 314 -22.04 -18.90 2.38
C ALA A 314 -22.72 -18.61 3.72
N TRP A 315 -22.95 -17.33 4.04
CA TRP A 315 -23.47 -16.93 5.36
C TRP A 315 -24.96 -17.24 5.48
N GLU A 316 -25.72 -17.07 4.40
CA GLU A 316 -27.17 -17.37 4.39
C GLU A 316 -27.47 -18.78 4.90
N GLU A 317 -26.66 -19.78 4.48
CA GLU A 317 -26.84 -21.18 4.92
C GLU A 317 -26.17 -21.48 6.27
N ARG A 318 -25.03 -20.81 6.59
CA ARG A 318 -24.20 -21.16 7.76
C ARG A 318 -24.54 -20.38 9.03
N ASN A 319 -24.94 -19.13 8.87
CA ASN A 319 -25.31 -18.21 9.94
C ASN A 319 -26.28 -17.16 9.37
N PRO A 320 -27.58 -17.51 9.24
CA PRO A 320 -28.59 -16.60 8.67
C PRO A 320 -28.66 -15.25 9.39
N ASP A 321 -28.52 -15.23 10.73
CA ASP A 321 -28.54 -14.00 11.52
C ASP A 321 -27.35 -13.09 11.18
N ALA A 322 -26.16 -13.66 11.04
CA ALA A 322 -25.00 -12.90 10.58
C ALA A 322 -25.17 -12.37 9.15
N HIS A 323 -25.84 -13.13 8.29
CA HIS A 323 -26.16 -12.70 6.93
C HIS A 323 -27.10 -11.50 6.95
N ALA A 324 -28.18 -11.57 7.72
CA ALA A 324 -29.14 -10.48 7.87
C ALA A 324 -28.46 -9.21 8.44
N ARG A 325 -27.66 -9.36 9.51
CA ARG A 325 -26.86 -8.25 10.07
C ARG A 325 -25.92 -7.64 9.03
N LEU A 326 -25.26 -8.45 8.20
CA LEU A 326 -24.33 -7.96 7.17
C LEU A 326 -25.05 -7.14 6.08
N ILE A 327 -26.24 -7.57 5.66
CA ILE A 327 -27.06 -6.83 4.69
C ILE A 327 -27.47 -5.48 5.31
N ALA A 328 -28.11 -5.49 6.48
CA ALA A 328 -28.54 -4.28 7.15
C ALA A 328 -27.37 -3.29 7.42
N THR A 329 -26.20 -3.82 7.80
CA THR A 329 -25.00 -3.00 8.00
C THR A 329 -24.50 -2.36 6.71
N ARG A 330 -24.49 -3.08 5.59
CA ARG A 330 -24.10 -2.55 4.29
C ARG A 330 -25.03 -1.45 3.81
N ASP A 331 -26.32 -1.65 3.95
CA ASP A 331 -27.33 -0.66 3.56
C ASP A 331 -27.22 0.61 4.42
N LEU A 332 -26.96 0.45 5.72
CA LEU A 332 -26.68 1.55 6.62
C LEU A 332 -25.43 2.32 6.20
N LEU A 333 -24.31 1.61 5.98
CA LEU A 333 -23.05 2.25 5.60
C LEU A 333 -23.15 2.96 4.24
N ALA A 334 -23.93 2.43 3.30
CA ALA A 334 -24.20 3.09 2.03
C ALA A 334 -24.93 4.43 2.24
N ARG A 335 -25.99 4.45 3.08
CA ARG A 335 -26.71 5.69 3.41
C ARG A 335 -25.81 6.72 4.11
N LEU A 336 -25.05 6.28 5.12
CA LEU A 336 -24.11 7.18 5.82
C LEU A 336 -23.02 7.71 4.89
N SER A 337 -22.57 6.89 3.92
CA SER A 337 -21.59 7.31 2.91
C SER A 337 -22.14 8.44 2.04
N GLU A 338 -23.39 8.34 1.60
CA GLU A 338 -24.07 9.39 0.82
C GLU A 338 -24.30 10.65 1.67
N GLU A 339 -24.82 10.49 2.90
CA GLU A 339 -25.14 11.59 3.80
C GLU A 339 -23.92 12.41 4.19
N HIS A 340 -22.81 11.74 4.48
CA HIS A 340 -21.59 12.38 4.97
C HIS A 340 -20.56 12.62 3.86
N ALA A 341 -20.82 12.18 2.63
CA ALA A 341 -19.85 12.21 1.53
C ALA A 341 -18.48 11.64 1.97
N ILE A 342 -18.49 10.46 2.61
CA ILE A 342 -17.29 9.70 3.01
C ILE A 342 -17.41 8.29 2.44
N PRO A 343 -16.40 7.76 1.70
CA PRO A 343 -16.45 6.42 1.14
C PRO A 343 -16.70 5.34 2.21
N VAL A 344 -17.47 4.31 1.86
CA VAL A 344 -17.87 3.23 2.78
C VAL A 344 -16.67 2.59 3.49
N GLU A 345 -15.57 2.36 2.77
CA GLU A 345 -14.35 1.79 3.31
C GLU A 345 -13.64 2.70 4.32
N ASN A 346 -13.87 4.01 4.26
CA ASN A 346 -13.38 4.96 5.26
C ASN A 346 -14.32 5.06 6.47
N LEU A 347 -15.63 4.85 6.28
CA LEU A 347 -16.58 4.74 7.41
C LEU A 347 -16.29 3.49 8.26
N MET A 348 -16.06 2.34 7.63
CA MET A 348 -15.71 1.11 8.35
C MET A 348 -15.05 0.11 7.41
N THR A 349 -13.95 -0.50 7.85
CA THR A 349 -13.25 -1.45 7.01
C THR A 349 -14.09 -2.71 6.75
N PRO A 350 -14.11 -3.27 5.53
CA PRO A 350 -14.91 -4.45 5.21
C PRO A 350 -14.58 -5.68 6.07
N GLU A 351 -13.33 -5.79 6.54
CA GLU A 351 -12.90 -6.89 7.41
C GLU A 351 -13.55 -6.78 8.79
N LEU A 352 -13.54 -5.58 9.36
CA LEU A 352 -14.14 -5.31 10.67
C LEU A 352 -15.66 -5.45 10.64
N VAL A 353 -16.32 -4.92 9.59
CA VAL A 353 -17.76 -5.11 9.37
C VAL A 353 -18.11 -6.59 9.37
N ARG A 354 -17.38 -7.41 8.61
CA ARG A 354 -17.64 -8.85 8.55
C ARG A 354 -17.44 -9.54 9.88
N SER A 355 -16.38 -9.18 10.63
CA SER A 355 -16.13 -9.78 11.94
C SER A 355 -17.26 -9.47 12.92
N VAL A 356 -17.62 -8.21 13.05
CA VAL A 356 -18.68 -7.76 13.97
C VAL A 356 -20.04 -8.33 13.60
N CYS A 357 -20.41 -8.36 12.31
CA CYS A 357 -21.67 -8.97 11.85
C CYS A 357 -21.71 -10.48 12.09
N TRP A 358 -20.60 -11.18 11.93
CA TRP A 358 -20.54 -12.63 12.16
C TRP A 358 -20.69 -12.99 13.62
N GLU A 359 -20.02 -12.26 14.51
CA GLU A 359 -20.04 -12.48 15.95
C GLU A 359 -21.36 -12.04 16.58
N GLY A 360 -21.99 -10.98 16.07
CA GLY A 360 -23.23 -10.42 16.58
C GLY A 360 -23.13 -9.99 18.06
N PRO A 361 -22.13 -9.17 18.43
CA PRO A 361 -21.95 -8.80 19.84
C PRO A 361 -23.12 -7.97 20.38
N ALA A 362 -23.39 -8.11 21.66
CA ALA A 362 -24.39 -7.29 22.35
C ALA A 362 -24.05 -5.79 22.37
N ASP A 363 -22.77 -5.46 22.30
CA ASP A 363 -22.25 -4.09 22.17
C ASP A 363 -21.37 -3.98 20.91
N PRO A 364 -21.96 -3.63 19.76
CA PRO A 364 -21.22 -3.41 18.53
C PRO A 364 -20.19 -2.27 18.63
N ALA A 365 -20.46 -1.24 19.45
CA ALA A 365 -19.54 -0.12 19.63
C ALA A 365 -18.24 -0.57 20.29
N ALA A 366 -18.33 -1.38 21.35
CA ALA A 366 -17.15 -1.95 21.98
C ALA A 366 -16.37 -2.88 21.03
N ALA A 367 -17.09 -3.68 20.21
CA ALA A 367 -16.47 -4.55 19.23
C ALA A 367 -15.73 -3.77 18.12
N PHE A 368 -16.31 -2.67 17.64
CA PHE A 368 -15.65 -1.78 16.68
C PHE A 368 -14.38 -1.15 17.26
N ARG A 369 -14.43 -0.61 18.50
CA ARG A 369 -13.24 -0.07 19.17
C ARG A 369 -12.14 -1.10 19.32
N SER A 370 -12.46 -2.30 19.78
CA SER A 370 -11.49 -3.38 19.95
C SER A 370 -10.88 -3.85 18.62
N GLY A 371 -11.64 -3.75 17.53
CA GLY A 371 -11.20 -4.01 16.17
C GLY A 371 -10.42 -2.87 15.51
N GLY A 372 -10.17 -1.76 16.24
CA GLY A 372 -9.31 -0.65 15.81
C GLY A 372 -10.05 0.45 15.02
N ALA A 373 -11.38 0.51 15.09
CA ALA A 373 -12.14 1.66 14.60
C ALA A 373 -11.79 2.92 15.41
N ARG A 374 -11.76 4.09 14.73
CA ARG A 374 -11.58 5.39 15.38
C ARG A 374 -12.86 5.81 16.08
N GLU A 375 -12.76 6.68 17.07
CA GLU A 375 -13.93 7.06 17.85
C GLU A 375 -15.01 7.72 16.99
N TRP A 376 -14.63 8.60 16.05
CA TRP A 376 -15.60 9.20 15.12
C TRP A 376 -16.39 8.18 14.30
N GLN A 377 -15.76 7.06 13.91
CA GLN A 377 -16.43 5.97 13.19
C GLN A 377 -17.46 5.27 14.09
N VAL A 378 -17.06 5.02 15.34
CA VAL A 378 -17.94 4.38 16.34
C VAL A 378 -19.13 5.29 16.67
N GLU A 379 -18.87 6.58 16.91
CA GLU A 379 -19.92 7.58 17.19
C GLU A 379 -20.92 7.71 16.05
N LEU A 380 -20.44 7.64 14.81
CA LEU A 380 -21.30 7.76 13.63
C LEU A 380 -22.07 6.47 13.32
N VAL A 381 -21.40 5.31 13.39
CA VAL A 381 -21.96 4.05 12.87
C VAL A 381 -22.71 3.26 13.94
N ALA A 382 -22.19 3.16 15.16
CA ALA A 382 -22.72 2.21 16.14
C ALA A 382 -24.16 2.52 16.61
N PRO A 383 -24.58 3.79 16.85
CA PRO A 383 -25.96 4.08 17.24
C PRO A 383 -26.98 3.70 16.17
N ALA A 384 -26.69 4.00 14.89
CA ALA A 384 -27.57 3.67 13.78
C ALA A 384 -27.59 2.16 13.50
N LEU A 385 -26.47 1.46 13.74
CA LEU A 385 -26.36 0.03 13.59
C LEU A 385 -27.21 -0.72 14.63
N ALA A 386 -27.23 -0.28 15.87
CA ALA A 386 -28.04 -0.89 16.92
C ALA A 386 -29.54 -0.86 16.57
N LEU A 387 -30.01 0.23 15.97
CA LEU A 387 -31.38 0.35 15.47
C LEU A 387 -31.62 -0.59 14.27
N ALA A 388 -30.74 -0.60 13.29
CA ALA A 388 -30.88 -1.44 12.10
C ALA A 388 -30.90 -2.95 12.43
N TRP A 389 -30.14 -3.38 13.44
CA TRP A 389 -30.15 -4.78 13.87
C TRP A 389 -31.39 -5.14 14.69
N ALA A 390 -31.91 -4.21 15.52
CA ALA A 390 -33.16 -4.44 16.23
C ALA A 390 -34.36 -4.65 15.30
N ASP A 391 -34.40 -3.95 14.17
CA ASP A 391 -35.41 -4.12 13.13
C ASP A 391 -35.32 -5.49 12.47
N THR A 392 -34.12 -5.97 12.15
CA THR A 392 -33.93 -7.32 11.58
C THR A 392 -34.33 -8.45 12.53
N ASP A 393 -34.09 -8.30 13.83
CA ASP A 393 -34.49 -9.26 14.85
C ASP A 393 -36.02 -9.29 15.06
N ALA A 394 -36.71 -8.16 14.82
CA ALA A 394 -38.15 -8.05 14.88
C ALA A 394 -38.86 -8.72 13.66
N GLU A 395 -38.27 -8.59 12.47
CA GLU A 395 -38.79 -9.21 11.23
C GLU A 395 -38.58 -10.74 11.20
N ALA A 396 -37.57 -11.23 11.91
CA ALA A 396 -37.26 -12.68 11.99
C ALA A 396 -38.13 -13.47 12.99
N ARG A 397 -38.94 -12.79 13.79
CA ARG A 397 -39.89 -13.34 14.79
C ARG A 397 -41.30 -13.38 14.26
#